data_e010ad18616cf3110b7ed2c358d0ace1
#
_entry.id   e010ad18616cf3110b7ed2c358d0ace1
#
_cell.length_a   1.000
_cell.length_b   1.000
_cell.length_c   1.000
_cell.angle_alpha   90.00
_cell.angle_beta   90.00
_cell.angle_gamma   90.00
#
_symmetry.space_group_name_H-M   'P 1'
#
loop_
_entity.id
_entity.type
_entity.pdbx_description
1 polymer ?
#
loop_
_entity_poly.entity_id
_entity_poly.type
_entity_poly.pdbx_seq_one_letter_code
_entity_poly.pdbx_strand_id
1 'polypeptide(L)'
;MCIRDRSNKEWQSSSITDENTCFVLFNSGKPLIRVSREPGKNSKIYLAHFNKVEKYLDKSYTVFLGRLENQNYYAIDTGGQKETVSISEFDEGKFIDLRSIAQSISPEETGILAQAKSMMDWNRSHQYCSKCESSELRVVDSGCKKICDKCKTEFFPRVDPVVIMLPIFNERCLLGRQKIFPPRMFSALAGFLEPGETIEDAVIREVKEEVGLDVSKVTYKFTQPWPFPYQLMIACFCEVESETTKLDEDEIEEAVWLSREDLNRIFVGKSPDRIWIPPAMAVAHQLIVSWMHEK
;
A
#
# COMPACT_ATOMS: atom_id res chain seq x y z
N MET A 1 0.55 -12.18 -10.80
CA MET A 1 1.83 -12.40 -11.52
C MET A 1 2.55 -13.63 -10.98
N CYS A 2 3.23 -14.43 -11.84
CA CYS A 2 4.07 -15.56 -11.41
C CYS A 2 5.47 -15.05 -11.04
N ILE A 3 6.02 -15.50 -9.90
CA ILE A 3 7.35 -15.13 -9.39
C ILE A 3 8.28 -16.31 -9.18
N ARG A 4 7.93 -17.48 -9.76
CA ARG A 4 8.67 -18.76 -9.54
C ARG A 4 10.14 -18.66 -9.95
N ASP A 5 10.44 -17.92 -11.04
CA ASP A 5 11.76 -17.91 -11.67
C ASP A 5 12.73 -16.90 -11.03
N ARG A 6 12.33 -16.19 -9.97
CA ARG A 6 13.15 -15.15 -9.33
C ARG A 6 14.50 -15.60 -8.78
N SER A 7 14.68 -16.90 -8.51
CA SER A 7 15.95 -17.49 -8.06
C SER A 7 16.76 -18.15 -9.20
N ASN A 8 16.21 -18.27 -10.40
CA ASN A 8 16.90 -18.83 -11.56
C ASN A 8 17.77 -17.78 -12.25
N LYS A 9 19.09 -17.84 -12.01
CA LYS A 9 20.04 -16.83 -12.53
C LYS A 9 20.15 -16.80 -14.06
N GLU A 10 20.08 -17.94 -14.72
CA GLU A 10 20.15 -18.01 -16.19
C GLU A 10 18.93 -17.33 -16.81
N TRP A 11 17.76 -17.66 -16.29
CA TRP A 11 16.52 -17.03 -16.71
C TRP A 11 16.53 -15.50 -16.44
N GLN A 12 17.00 -15.07 -15.27
CA GLN A 12 17.10 -13.64 -14.94
C GLN A 12 17.95 -12.87 -15.96
N SER A 13 19.12 -13.41 -16.30
CA SER A 13 20.05 -12.76 -17.24
C SER A 13 19.44 -12.64 -18.66
N SER A 14 18.68 -13.64 -19.10
CA SER A 14 18.00 -13.61 -20.40
C SER A 14 16.73 -12.77 -20.37
N SER A 15 15.97 -12.81 -19.28
CA SER A 15 14.68 -12.11 -19.18
C SER A 15 14.82 -10.59 -19.13
N ILE A 16 15.90 -10.05 -18.57
CA ILE A 16 16.14 -8.59 -18.50
C ILE A 16 16.22 -7.97 -19.90
N THR A 17 16.83 -8.67 -20.86
CA THR A 17 17.01 -8.21 -22.25
C THR A 17 15.88 -8.64 -23.20
N ASP A 18 14.94 -9.43 -22.72
CA ASP A 18 13.80 -9.93 -23.52
C ASP A 18 12.92 -8.75 -23.97
N GLU A 19 12.47 -8.78 -25.24
CA GLU A 19 11.61 -7.75 -25.83
C GLU A 19 10.26 -7.57 -25.10
N ASN A 20 9.78 -8.65 -24.44
CA ASN A 20 8.57 -8.63 -23.64
C ASN A 20 8.81 -8.17 -22.18
N THR A 21 9.98 -7.62 -21.89
CA THR A 21 10.28 -7.10 -20.55
C THR A 21 10.02 -5.62 -20.46
N CYS A 22 9.25 -5.25 -19.42
CA CYS A 22 8.90 -3.88 -19.08
C CYS A 22 9.47 -3.49 -17.72
N PHE A 23 9.94 -2.26 -17.63
CA PHE A 23 10.51 -1.67 -16.43
C PHE A 23 9.63 -0.54 -15.90
N VAL A 24 9.27 -0.63 -14.63
CA VAL A 24 8.64 0.44 -13.84
C VAL A 24 9.74 1.23 -13.17
N LEU A 25 9.90 2.50 -13.54
CA LEU A 25 10.97 3.33 -13.02
C LEU A 25 10.52 4.08 -11.76
N PHE A 26 11.43 4.14 -10.80
CA PHE A 26 11.30 4.97 -9.60
C PHE A 26 12.46 5.95 -9.50
N ASN A 27 12.18 7.13 -8.93
CA ASN A 27 13.19 8.07 -8.48
C ASN A 27 12.77 8.64 -7.13
N SER A 28 13.63 8.50 -6.13
CA SER A 28 13.36 8.97 -4.76
C SER A 28 12.00 8.49 -4.21
N GLY A 29 11.63 7.23 -4.52
CA GLY A 29 10.38 6.60 -4.08
C GLY A 29 9.13 7.01 -4.87
N LYS A 30 9.27 7.79 -5.94
CA LYS A 30 8.18 8.22 -6.82
C LYS A 30 8.21 7.42 -8.12
N PRO A 31 7.13 6.76 -8.53
CA PRO A 31 7.04 6.08 -9.83
C PRO A 31 6.96 7.08 -10.98
N LEU A 32 7.44 6.65 -12.14
CA LEU A 32 7.30 7.37 -13.41
C LEU A 32 5.93 7.09 -14.01
N ILE A 33 5.12 8.13 -14.18
CA ILE A 33 3.72 8.04 -14.61
C ILE A 33 3.49 8.88 -15.87
N ARG A 34 2.77 8.36 -16.84
CA ARG A 34 2.13 9.11 -17.92
C ARG A 34 0.83 9.70 -17.42
N VAL A 35 0.83 11.00 -17.16
CA VAL A 35 -0.37 11.69 -16.66
C VAL A 35 -1.33 11.93 -17.83
N SER A 36 -2.57 11.44 -17.68
CA SER A 36 -3.63 11.80 -18.62
C SER A 36 -4.01 13.26 -18.47
N ARG A 37 -4.11 13.97 -19.60
CA ARG A 37 -4.63 15.34 -19.68
C ARG A 37 -6.10 15.38 -20.07
N GLU A 38 -6.66 14.23 -20.46
CA GLU A 38 -8.05 14.12 -20.91
C GLU A 38 -8.96 13.82 -19.71
N PRO A 39 -10.02 14.61 -19.50
CA PRO A 39 -11.00 14.33 -18.45
C PRO A 39 -11.60 12.93 -18.61
N GLY A 40 -11.65 12.17 -17.50
CA GLY A 40 -12.21 10.81 -17.47
C GLY A 40 -11.29 9.70 -17.97
N LYS A 41 -10.09 10.00 -18.44
CA LYS A 41 -9.09 8.98 -18.80
C LYS A 41 -8.09 8.76 -17.67
N ASN A 42 -7.80 7.49 -17.37
CA ASN A 42 -6.82 7.11 -16.37
C ASN A 42 -5.39 7.49 -16.81
N SER A 43 -4.60 7.95 -15.86
CA SER A 43 -3.14 7.98 -15.97
C SER A 43 -2.60 6.55 -16.01
N LYS A 44 -1.39 6.33 -16.53
CA LYS A 44 -0.81 5.00 -16.71
C LYS A 44 0.62 4.95 -16.20
N ILE A 45 1.09 3.77 -15.82
CA ILE A 45 2.51 3.54 -15.58
C ILE A 45 3.28 3.85 -16.87
N TYR A 46 4.40 4.56 -16.75
CA TYR A 46 5.36 4.63 -17.84
C TYR A 46 6.18 3.34 -17.85
N LEU A 47 5.88 2.42 -18.76
CA LEU A 47 6.65 1.19 -18.94
C LEU A 47 7.80 1.47 -19.92
N ALA A 48 9.03 1.31 -19.43
CA ALA A 48 10.24 1.44 -20.24
C ALA A 48 10.70 0.06 -20.72
N HIS A 49 11.39 0.01 -21.88
CA HIS A 49 12.07 -1.17 -22.39
C HIS A 49 13.57 -1.09 -22.10
N PHE A 50 14.28 -2.21 -22.27
CA PHE A 50 15.68 -2.40 -21.94
C PHE A 50 16.58 -1.26 -22.41
N ASN A 51 16.47 -0.84 -23.68
CA ASN A 51 17.28 0.21 -24.28
C ASN A 51 17.24 1.56 -23.58
N LYS A 52 16.15 1.85 -22.83
CA LYS A 52 16.01 3.07 -22.03
C LYS A 52 16.55 2.95 -20.62
N VAL A 53 16.72 1.73 -20.12
CA VAL A 53 17.11 1.48 -18.72
C VAL A 53 18.49 0.86 -18.55
N GLU A 54 19.10 0.34 -19.62
CA GLU A 54 20.40 -0.35 -19.62
C GLU A 54 21.47 0.38 -18.79
N LYS A 55 21.60 1.68 -19.00
CA LYS A 55 22.59 2.53 -18.29
C LYS A 55 22.37 2.64 -16.77
N TYR A 56 21.21 2.23 -16.27
CA TYR A 56 20.87 2.26 -14.83
C TYR A 56 21.05 0.89 -14.17
N LEU A 57 21.01 -0.23 -14.89
CA LEU A 57 20.93 -1.58 -14.35
C LEU A 57 22.08 -1.94 -13.42
N ASP A 58 23.32 -1.58 -13.77
CA ASP A 58 24.53 -1.91 -12.97
C ASP A 58 24.67 -1.10 -11.68
N LYS A 59 23.96 0.02 -11.59
CA LYS A 59 24.13 1.02 -10.52
C LYS A 59 22.87 1.18 -9.66
N SER A 60 21.78 0.55 -10.03
CA SER A 60 20.47 0.76 -9.43
C SER A 60 19.92 -0.53 -8.84
N TYR A 61 19.14 -0.40 -7.77
CA TYR A 61 18.37 -1.52 -7.27
C TYR A 61 17.30 -1.90 -8.28
N THR A 62 17.36 -3.15 -8.72
CA THR A 62 16.40 -3.72 -9.66
C THR A 62 15.72 -4.92 -9.02
N VAL A 63 14.40 -5.02 -9.15
CA VAL A 63 13.61 -6.13 -8.60
C VAL A 63 12.66 -6.70 -9.66
N PHE A 64 12.63 -8.03 -9.76
CA PHE A 64 11.61 -8.74 -10.54
C PHE A 64 10.29 -8.75 -9.78
N LEU A 65 9.27 -8.12 -10.36
CA LEU A 65 7.91 -8.05 -9.80
C LEU A 65 7.10 -9.30 -10.12
N GLY A 66 7.31 -9.87 -11.29
CA GLY A 66 6.61 -11.08 -11.73
C GLY A 66 6.33 -11.08 -13.23
N ARG A 67 5.75 -12.20 -13.68
CA ARG A 67 5.31 -12.40 -15.06
C ARG A 67 3.78 -12.41 -15.11
N LEU A 68 3.22 -11.61 -16.00
CA LEU A 68 1.80 -11.61 -16.31
C LEU A 68 1.65 -11.91 -17.81
N GLU A 69 0.92 -12.99 -18.12
CA GLU A 69 0.84 -13.52 -19.48
C GLU A 69 2.24 -13.77 -20.08
N ASN A 70 2.60 -13.08 -21.14
CA ASN A 70 3.91 -13.19 -21.79
C ASN A 70 4.84 -12.01 -21.45
N GLN A 71 4.47 -11.13 -20.51
CA GLN A 71 5.22 -9.93 -20.18
C GLN A 71 5.91 -10.06 -18.81
N ASN A 72 7.21 -9.75 -18.76
CA ASN A 72 8.00 -9.69 -17.53
C ASN A 72 7.98 -8.26 -17.01
N TYR A 73 7.78 -8.10 -15.71
CA TYR A 73 7.78 -6.80 -15.04
C TYR A 73 8.93 -6.71 -14.07
N TYR A 74 9.75 -5.69 -14.24
CA TYR A 74 10.80 -5.31 -13.30
C TYR A 74 10.53 -3.91 -12.79
N ALA A 75 10.96 -3.61 -11.57
CA ALA A 75 11.06 -2.24 -11.10
C ALA A 75 12.52 -1.88 -10.90
N ILE A 76 12.86 -0.61 -11.14
CA ILE A 76 14.21 -0.08 -11.00
C ILE A 76 14.16 1.28 -10.30
N ASP A 77 14.97 1.46 -9.23
CA ASP A 77 15.12 2.74 -8.55
C ASP A 77 16.37 3.47 -9.07
N THR A 78 16.18 4.53 -9.80
CA THR A 78 17.26 5.35 -10.39
C THR A 78 17.77 6.44 -9.43
N GLY A 79 17.16 6.59 -8.25
CA GLY A 79 17.43 7.69 -7.31
C GLY A 79 18.71 7.59 -6.49
N GLY A 80 19.46 6.48 -6.58
CA GLY A 80 20.76 6.31 -5.95
C GLY A 80 21.93 7.00 -6.69
N GLN A 81 21.69 7.54 -7.87
CA GLN A 81 22.69 8.22 -8.67
C GLN A 81 22.64 9.72 -8.40
N LYS A 82 23.83 10.32 -8.18
CA LYS A 82 23.99 11.78 -8.10
C LYS A 82 23.63 12.50 -9.40
N GLU A 83 23.53 11.76 -10.50
CA GLU A 83 23.06 12.28 -11.78
C GLU A 83 21.52 12.29 -11.76
N THR A 84 20.98 13.48 -11.86
CA THR A 84 19.54 13.70 -12.05
C THR A 84 19.10 12.96 -13.30
N VAL A 85 18.24 11.95 -13.16
CA VAL A 85 17.58 11.32 -14.32
C VAL A 85 16.94 12.44 -15.11
N SER A 86 17.45 12.71 -16.32
CA SER A 86 16.88 13.76 -17.15
C SER A 86 15.46 13.36 -17.56
N ILE A 87 14.48 14.09 -17.07
CA ILE A 87 13.05 13.87 -17.40
C ILE A 87 12.84 13.94 -18.92
N SER A 88 13.70 14.69 -19.62
CA SER A 88 13.69 14.80 -21.10
C SER A 88 13.93 13.46 -21.82
N GLU A 89 14.49 12.44 -21.15
CA GLU A 89 14.70 11.12 -21.74
C GLU A 89 13.43 10.26 -21.77
N PHE A 90 12.43 10.62 -20.93
CA PHE A 90 11.18 9.91 -20.83
C PHE A 90 10.02 10.83 -21.25
N ASP A 91 9.86 11.00 -22.54
CA ASP A 91 8.81 11.83 -23.13
C ASP A 91 7.45 11.57 -22.45
N GLU A 92 6.79 12.64 -21.97
CA GLU A 92 5.50 12.62 -21.30
C GLU A 92 5.43 11.94 -19.91
N GLY A 93 6.54 11.37 -19.37
CA GLY A 93 6.59 10.78 -18.03
C GLY A 93 6.89 11.84 -16.96
N LYS A 94 6.27 11.67 -15.76
CA LYS A 94 6.57 12.46 -14.56
C LYS A 94 6.74 11.54 -13.37
N PHE A 95 7.77 11.80 -12.54
CA PHE A 95 7.90 11.16 -11.24
C PHE A 95 6.93 11.82 -10.25
N ILE A 96 5.91 11.08 -9.81
CA ILE A 96 4.81 11.61 -9.00
C ILE A 96 4.65 10.73 -7.75
N ASP A 97 4.32 11.35 -6.61
CA ASP A 97 3.97 10.61 -5.41
C ASP A 97 2.77 9.70 -5.67
N LEU A 98 2.92 8.40 -5.35
CA LEU A 98 1.90 7.40 -5.65
C LEU A 98 0.58 7.70 -4.92
N ARG A 99 0.64 8.22 -3.68
CA ARG A 99 -0.57 8.54 -2.90
C ARG A 99 -1.43 9.58 -3.57
N SER A 100 -0.80 10.55 -4.25
CA SER A 100 -1.51 11.64 -4.93
C SER A 100 -2.13 11.25 -6.27
N ILE A 101 -1.59 10.21 -6.94
CA ILE A 101 -2.01 9.84 -8.31
C ILE A 101 -2.81 8.53 -8.38
N ALA A 102 -2.77 7.69 -7.34
CA ALA A 102 -3.32 6.33 -7.37
C ALA A 102 -4.80 6.26 -7.78
N GLN A 103 -5.61 7.26 -7.41
CA GLN A 103 -7.02 7.32 -7.80
C GLN A 103 -7.25 7.47 -9.32
N SER A 104 -6.26 7.97 -10.05
CA SER A 104 -6.34 8.18 -11.49
C SER A 104 -5.65 7.07 -12.31
N ILE A 105 -5.26 5.97 -11.66
CA ILE A 105 -4.60 4.80 -12.27
C ILE A 105 -5.55 3.62 -12.18
N SER A 106 -5.48 2.69 -13.14
CA SER A 106 -6.32 1.49 -13.11
C SER A 106 -5.98 0.59 -11.90
N PRO A 107 -6.94 -0.20 -11.39
CA PRO A 107 -6.68 -1.13 -10.27
C PRO A 107 -5.53 -2.11 -10.55
N GLU A 108 -5.42 -2.63 -11.79
CA GLU A 108 -4.38 -3.57 -12.21
C GLU A 108 -3.00 -2.92 -12.15
N GLU A 109 -2.85 -1.73 -12.70
CA GLU A 109 -1.59 -0.98 -12.67
C GLU A 109 -1.25 -0.50 -11.24
N THR A 110 -2.26 -0.15 -10.44
CA THR A 110 -2.08 0.21 -9.02
C THR A 110 -1.50 -0.97 -8.23
N GLY A 111 -1.93 -2.20 -8.51
CA GLY A 111 -1.37 -3.40 -7.89
C GLY A 111 0.12 -3.60 -8.20
N ILE A 112 0.53 -3.38 -9.46
CA ILE A 112 1.96 -3.42 -9.88
C ILE A 112 2.76 -2.34 -9.15
N LEU A 113 2.23 -1.13 -9.09
CA LEU A 113 2.88 0.00 -8.40
C LEU A 113 2.99 -0.23 -6.89
N ALA A 114 1.98 -0.84 -6.26
CA ALA A 114 2.00 -1.14 -4.84
C ALA A 114 3.14 -2.11 -4.49
N GLN A 115 3.28 -3.20 -5.24
CA GLN A 115 4.39 -4.14 -5.07
C GLN A 115 5.74 -3.46 -5.31
N ALA A 116 5.89 -2.76 -6.43
CA ALA A 116 7.12 -2.07 -6.78
C ALA A 116 7.53 -1.05 -5.72
N LYS A 117 6.58 -0.20 -5.27
CA LYS A 117 6.80 0.83 -4.26
C LYS A 117 7.29 0.22 -2.94
N SER A 118 6.62 -0.82 -2.44
CA SER A 118 7.00 -1.51 -1.20
C SER A 118 8.43 -2.09 -1.30
N MET A 119 8.77 -2.71 -2.43
CA MET A 119 10.11 -3.26 -2.64
C MET A 119 11.19 -2.17 -2.72
N MET A 120 10.89 -1.04 -3.40
CA MET A 120 11.82 0.10 -3.47
C MET A 120 12.04 0.73 -2.11
N ASP A 121 10.98 0.94 -1.33
CA ASP A 121 11.09 1.52 0.01
C ASP A 121 11.81 0.58 0.98
N TRP A 122 11.55 -0.72 0.92
CA TRP A 122 12.30 -1.71 1.69
C TRP A 122 13.79 -1.67 1.37
N ASN A 123 14.15 -1.66 0.09
CA ASN A 123 15.56 -1.58 -0.29
C ASN A 123 16.23 -0.30 0.24
N ARG A 124 15.56 0.84 0.15
CA ARG A 124 16.09 2.14 0.60
C ARG A 124 16.27 2.22 2.11
N SER A 125 15.37 1.61 2.89
CA SER A 125 15.40 1.64 4.36
C SER A 125 16.32 0.58 4.97
N HIS A 126 16.67 -0.48 4.22
CA HIS A 126 17.47 -1.62 4.72
C HIS A 126 18.85 -1.65 4.05
N GLN A 127 19.70 -0.67 4.39
CA GLN A 127 21.05 -0.52 3.84
C GLN A 127 22.15 -1.15 4.70
N TYR A 128 21.84 -1.50 5.95
CA TYR A 128 22.79 -2.07 6.91
C TYR A 128 22.24 -3.37 7.50
N CYS A 129 23.16 -4.28 7.82
CA CYS A 129 22.83 -5.51 8.52
C CYS A 129 22.44 -5.21 9.98
N SER A 130 21.22 -5.53 10.37
CA SER A 130 20.74 -5.31 11.75
C SER A 130 21.44 -6.20 12.80
N LYS A 131 22.18 -7.26 12.38
CA LYS A 131 22.91 -8.16 13.29
C LYS A 131 24.36 -7.74 13.52
N CYS A 132 25.05 -7.19 12.52
CA CYS A 132 26.49 -6.91 12.61
C CYS A 132 26.89 -5.52 12.06
N GLU A 133 25.90 -4.67 11.76
CA GLU A 133 26.05 -3.28 11.32
C GLU A 133 26.81 -3.08 9.99
N SER A 134 27.17 -4.17 9.31
CA SER A 134 27.86 -4.11 8.02
C SER A 134 26.96 -3.51 6.93
N SER A 135 27.52 -2.67 6.06
CA SER A 135 26.87 -2.18 4.84
C SER A 135 27.02 -3.13 3.65
N GLU A 136 27.73 -4.25 3.82
CA GLU A 136 27.96 -5.24 2.76
C GLU A 136 26.74 -6.16 2.59
N LEU A 137 25.64 -5.60 2.11
CA LEU A 137 24.41 -6.34 1.81
C LEU A 137 24.32 -6.61 0.31
N ARG A 138 24.46 -7.88 -0.06
CA ARG A 138 24.30 -8.31 -1.46
C ARG A 138 22.85 -8.66 -1.76
N VAL A 139 22.32 -8.05 -2.82
CA VAL A 139 20.99 -8.33 -3.34
C VAL A 139 21.01 -9.63 -4.13
N VAL A 140 20.04 -10.51 -3.87
CA VAL A 140 19.87 -11.81 -4.53
C VAL A 140 18.38 -12.07 -4.86
N ASP A 141 18.12 -13.22 -5.51
CA ASP A 141 16.77 -13.65 -5.87
C ASP A 141 15.99 -12.52 -6.61
N SER A 142 16.62 -11.97 -7.64
CA SER A 142 16.07 -10.86 -8.44
C SER A 142 15.58 -9.66 -7.63
N GLY A 143 16.30 -9.29 -6.60
CA GLY A 143 15.95 -8.15 -5.75
C GLY A 143 15.06 -8.49 -4.54
N CYS A 144 14.62 -9.74 -4.42
CA CYS A 144 13.65 -10.14 -3.38
C CYS A 144 14.28 -10.60 -2.06
N LYS A 145 15.62 -10.57 -1.96
CA LYS A 145 16.34 -10.95 -0.74
C LYS A 145 17.68 -10.22 -0.68
N LYS A 146 18.16 -9.92 0.52
CA LYS A 146 19.52 -9.47 0.78
C LYS A 146 20.26 -10.46 1.67
N ILE A 147 21.56 -10.61 1.46
CA ILE A 147 22.45 -11.43 2.30
C ILE A 147 23.60 -10.55 2.75
N CYS A 148 23.87 -10.53 4.05
CA CYS A 148 25.04 -9.88 4.60
C CYS A 148 26.29 -10.71 4.27
N ASP A 149 27.25 -10.15 3.55
CA ASP A 149 28.44 -10.88 3.17
C ASP A 149 29.40 -11.12 4.35
N LYS A 150 29.31 -10.29 5.43
CA LYS A 150 30.07 -10.46 6.66
C LYS A 150 29.54 -11.58 7.57
N CYS A 151 28.27 -11.55 7.95
CA CYS A 151 27.71 -12.49 8.93
C CYS A 151 26.72 -13.51 8.35
N LYS A 152 26.49 -13.47 7.03
CA LYS A 152 25.61 -14.38 6.27
C LYS A 152 24.12 -14.33 6.67
N THR A 153 23.71 -13.35 7.45
CA THR A 153 22.30 -13.14 7.80
C THR A 153 21.51 -12.77 6.55
N GLU A 154 20.34 -13.39 6.39
CA GLU A 154 19.42 -13.15 5.30
C GLU A 154 18.35 -12.14 5.71
N PHE A 155 17.94 -11.29 4.77
CA PHE A 155 16.88 -10.28 4.95
C PHE A 155 15.87 -10.40 3.83
N PHE A 156 14.61 -10.40 4.22
CA PHE A 156 13.47 -10.49 3.31
C PHE A 156 12.67 -9.17 3.33
N PRO A 157 11.92 -8.87 2.26
CA PRO A 157 11.04 -7.70 2.25
C PRO A 157 10.07 -7.72 3.42
N ARG A 158 9.86 -6.55 3.99
CA ARG A 158 8.96 -6.34 5.11
C ARG A 158 7.52 -6.16 4.63
N VAL A 159 6.59 -6.71 5.37
CA VAL A 159 5.15 -6.46 5.26
C VAL A 159 4.62 -6.24 6.68
N ASP A 160 4.03 -5.08 6.93
CA ASP A 160 3.47 -4.74 8.24
C ASP A 160 1.95 -4.98 8.21
N PRO A 161 1.44 -5.97 8.97
CA PRO A 161 0.00 -6.19 9.06
C PRO A 161 -0.66 -5.10 9.92
N VAL A 162 -1.79 -4.57 9.41
CA VAL A 162 -2.61 -3.54 10.05
C VAL A 162 -4.06 -3.97 9.97
N VAL A 163 -4.74 -4.13 11.10
CA VAL A 163 -6.20 -4.32 11.09
C VAL A 163 -6.89 -3.00 10.80
N ILE A 164 -7.94 -3.04 9.99
CA ILE A 164 -8.85 -1.93 9.80
C ILE A 164 -10.26 -2.43 10.01
N MET A 165 -10.97 -1.85 10.96
CA MET A 165 -12.22 -2.40 11.43
C MET A 165 -13.35 -1.40 11.45
N LEU A 166 -14.55 -1.93 11.22
CA LEU A 166 -15.79 -1.19 11.30
C LEU A 166 -16.60 -1.75 12.49
N PRO A 167 -16.63 -1.05 13.63
CA PRO A 167 -17.51 -1.43 14.74
C PRO A 167 -18.98 -1.26 14.34
N ILE A 168 -19.78 -2.28 14.64
CA ILE A 168 -21.19 -2.36 14.28
C ILE A 168 -22.02 -2.60 15.53
N PHE A 169 -23.02 -1.75 15.75
CA PHE A 169 -24.02 -1.91 16.80
C PHE A 169 -25.40 -1.68 16.20
N ASN A 170 -26.23 -2.72 16.26
CA ASN A 170 -27.54 -2.73 15.57
C ASN A 170 -27.38 -2.39 14.08
N GLU A 171 -28.12 -1.39 13.58
CA GLU A 171 -28.10 -0.95 12.19
C GLU A 171 -27.18 0.28 11.95
N ARG A 172 -26.14 0.47 12.79
CA ARG A 172 -25.18 1.58 12.69
C ARG A 172 -23.75 1.08 12.73
N CYS A 173 -22.87 1.80 12.07
CA CYS A 173 -21.42 1.61 12.16
C CYS A 173 -20.75 2.84 12.77
N LEU A 174 -19.63 2.63 13.45
CA LEU A 174 -18.83 3.69 14.03
C LEU A 174 -17.69 4.06 13.09
N LEU A 175 -17.52 5.36 12.85
CA LEU A 175 -16.34 5.92 12.21
C LEU A 175 -15.63 6.86 13.17
N GLY A 176 -14.30 6.81 13.15
CA GLY A 176 -13.42 7.68 13.93
C GLY A 176 -12.71 8.73 13.07
N ARG A 177 -12.26 9.78 13.73
CA ARG A 177 -11.46 10.83 13.13
C ARG A 177 -10.23 11.12 13.99
N GLN A 178 -9.06 11.09 13.40
CA GLN A 178 -7.80 11.51 14.02
C GLN A 178 -7.53 13.00 13.78
N LYS A 179 -6.79 13.67 14.66
CA LYS A 179 -6.42 15.09 14.55
C LYS A 179 -5.70 15.45 13.23
N ILE A 180 -4.96 14.49 12.65
CA ILE A 180 -4.22 14.69 11.40
C ILE A 180 -5.11 14.62 10.14
N PHE A 181 -6.35 14.13 10.27
CA PHE A 181 -7.25 14.03 9.12
C PHE A 181 -7.73 15.41 8.68
N PRO A 182 -8.00 15.60 7.38
CA PRO A 182 -8.68 16.82 6.94
C PRO A 182 -9.98 17.05 7.71
N PRO A 183 -10.41 18.30 7.87
CA PRO A 183 -11.64 18.61 8.61
C PRO A 183 -12.84 17.82 8.11
N ARG A 184 -13.62 17.23 9.02
CA ARG A 184 -14.84 16.46 8.76
C ARG A 184 -14.64 15.14 7.99
N MET A 185 -13.39 14.68 7.83
CA MET A 185 -13.09 13.35 7.31
C MET A 185 -13.18 12.33 8.44
N PHE A 186 -14.01 11.29 8.26
CA PHE A 186 -14.12 10.15 9.16
C PHE A 186 -13.78 8.87 8.42
N SER A 187 -13.17 7.92 9.11
CA SER A 187 -12.70 6.65 8.56
C SER A 187 -13.01 5.49 9.49
N ALA A 188 -12.88 4.27 9.00
CA ALA A 188 -12.82 3.10 9.86
C ALA A 188 -11.60 3.19 10.79
N LEU A 189 -11.68 2.60 11.98
CA LEU A 189 -10.58 2.50 12.95
C LEU A 189 -9.49 1.59 12.41
N ALA A 190 -8.22 1.81 12.79
CA ALA A 190 -7.13 0.99 12.28
C ALA A 190 -5.90 1.04 13.18
N GLY A 191 -5.32 -0.12 13.46
CA GLY A 191 -4.09 -0.25 14.24
C GLY A 191 -3.20 -1.40 13.80
N PHE A 192 -1.96 -1.42 14.27
CA PHE A 192 -1.01 -2.48 13.95
C PHE A 192 -1.28 -3.75 14.73
N LEU A 193 -0.99 -4.90 14.10
CA LEU A 193 -0.87 -6.15 14.85
C LEU A 193 0.43 -6.11 15.65
N GLU A 194 0.33 -6.47 16.94
CA GLU A 194 1.51 -6.66 17.78
C GLU A 194 2.08 -8.09 17.61
N PRO A 195 3.40 -8.28 17.82
CA PRO A 195 4.01 -9.60 17.76
C PRO A 195 3.34 -10.62 18.69
N GLY A 196 2.78 -11.66 18.10
CA GLY A 196 2.09 -12.74 18.84
C GLY A 196 0.58 -12.60 18.91
N GLU A 197 0.00 -11.51 18.41
CA GLU A 197 -1.46 -11.36 18.30
C GLU A 197 -2.04 -12.12 17.11
N THR A 198 -3.29 -12.55 17.27
CA THR A 198 -4.16 -12.91 16.14
C THR A 198 -4.84 -11.67 15.57
N ILE A 199 -5.43 -11.78 14.38
CA ILE A 199 -6.22 -10.68 13.77
C ILE A 199 -7.37 -10.28 14.70
N GLU A 200 -8.04 -11.27 15.30
CA GLU A 200 -9.18 -11.07 16.19
C GLU A 200 -8.74 -10.32 17.46
N ASP A 201 -7.63 -10.73 18.07
CA ASP A 201 -7.10 -10.09 19.27
C ASP A 201 -6.72 -8.63 19.00
N ALA A 202 -6.06 -8.36 17.88
CA ALA A 202 -5.71 -7.01 17.48
C ALA A 202 -6.94 -6.11 17.27
N VAL A 203 -8.01 -6.62 16.60
CA VAL A 203 -9.27 -5.88 16.44
C VAL A 203 -9.92 -5.59 17.81
N ILE A 204 -9.97 -6.58 18.71
CA ILE A 204 -10.56 -6.42 20.04
C ILE A 204 -9.77 -5.36 20.83
N ARG A 205 -8.44 -5.44 20.83
CA ARG A 205 -7.57 -4.49 21.54
C ARG A 205 -7.72 -3.08 21.00
N GLU A 206 -7.55 -2.86 19.70
CA GLU A 206 -7.61 -1.54 19.06
C GLU A 206 -8.98 -0.87 19.28
N VAL A 207 -10.09 -1.60 19.12
CA VAL A 207 -11.43 -1.05 19.37
C VAL A 207 -11.60 -0.68 20.85
N LYS A 208 -11.03 -1.49 21.76
CA LYS A 208 -11.07 -1.20 23.19
C LYS A 208 -10.23 0.02 23.56
N GLU A 209 -9.03 0.15 22.99
CA GLU A 209 -8.10 1.26 23.23
C GLU A 209 -8.62 2.56 22.64
N GLU A 210 -8.94 2.59 21.33
CA GLU A 210 -9.33 3.80 20.63
C GLU A 210 -10.69 4.37 21.05
N VAL A 211 -11.69 3.50 21.30
CA VAL A 211 -13.09 3.93 21.51
C VAL A 211 -13.79 3.31 22.70
N GLY A 212 -13.12 2.45 23.49
CA GLY A 212 -13.62 1.89 24.76
C GLY A 212 -14.71 0.82 24.62
N LEU A 213 -14.98 0.32 23.42
CA LEU A 213 -16.04 -0.66 23.17
C LEU A 213 -15.57 -2.10 23.38
N ASP A 214 -16.46 -2.96 23.81
CA ASP A 214 -16.24 -4.40 23.94
C ASP A 214 -16.75 -5.10 22.67
N VAL A 215 -15.86 -5.85 22.01
CA VAL A 215 -16.15 -6.57 20.77
C VAL A 215 -16.60 -7.99 21.12
N SER A 216 -17.77 -8.40 20.60
CA SER A 216 -18.33 -9.74 20.78
C SER A 216 -17.99 -10.69 19.62
N LYS A 217 -17.76 -10.16 18.41
CA LYS A 217 -17.46 -10.96 17.23
C LYS A 217 -16.65 -10.18 16.22
N VAL A 218 -15.63 -10.82 15.62
CA VAL A 218 -14.83 -10.30 14.50
C VAL A 218 -15.09 -11.12 13.25
N THR A 219 -15.27 -10.45 12.11
CA THR A 219 -15.49 -11.07 10.81
C THR A 219 -14.55 -10.49 9.78
N TYR A 220 -13.58 -11.28 9.31
CA TYR A 220 -12.70 -10.91 8.21
C TYR A 220 -13.49 -10.68 6.91
N LYS A 221 -13.12 -9.65 6.16
CA LYS A 221 -13.77 -9.30 4.89
C LYS A 221 -12.81 -9.44 3.70
N PHE A 222 -11.75 -8.66 3.66
CA PHE A 222 -10.76 -8.66 2.59
C PHE A 222 -9.46 -7.98 3.05
N THR A 223 -8.44 -8.01 2.19
CA THR A 223 -7.17 -7.29 2.42
C THR A 223 -6.87 -6.33 1.29
N GLN A 224 -6.07 -5.30 1.58
CA GLN A 224 -5.51 -4.39 0.60
C GLN A 224 -4.04 -4.11 0.90
N PRO A 225 -3.11 -4.34 -0.07
CA PRO A 225 -1.76 -3.80 0.02
C PRO A 225 -1.79 -2.27 0.11
N TRP A 226 -1.07 -1.70 1.07
CA TRP A 226 -0.98 -0.26 1.30
C TRP A 226 0.48 0.16 1.34
N PRO A 227 1.09 0.53 0.18
CA PRO A 227 2.53 0.71 0.01
C PRO A 227 3.04 2.05 0.59
N PHE A 228 2.68 2.35 1.85
CA PHE A 228 3.05 3.59 2.54
C PHE A 228 3.52 3.30 3.98
N PRO A 229 4.72 2.67 4.16
CA PRO A 229 5.59 2.19 3.08
C PRO A 229 5.34 0.76 2.60
N TYR A 230 4.88 -0.20 3.44
CA TYR A 230 4.72 -1.62 3.07
C TYR A 230 3.68 -2.35 3.94
N GLN A 231 2.56 -1.68 4.19
CA GLN A 231 1.49 -2.23 5.01
C GLN A 231 0.59 -3.19 4.22
N LEU A 232 0.01 -4.15 4.94
CA LEU A 232 -1.11 -4.97 4.50
C LEU A 232 -2.31 -4.65 5.39
N MET A 233 -3.29 -3.94 4.84
CA MET A 233 -4.54 -3.64 5.53
C MET A 233 -5.44 -4.88 5.53
N ILE A 234 -5.90 -5.29 6.72
CA ILE A 234 -6.75 -6.46 6.94
C ILE A 234 -8.11 -5.95 7.41
N ALA A 235 -9.08 -5.94 6.51
CA ALA A 235 -10.40 -5.37 6.75
C ALA A 235 -11.32 -6.34 7.50
N CYS A 236 -11.91 -5.86 8.59
CA CYS A 236 -12.80 -6.64 9.45
C CYS A 236 -14.05 -5.85 9.80
N PHE A 237 -15.19 -6.55 9.94
CA PHE A 237 -16.29 -6.06 10.73
C PHE A 237 -16.13 -6.55 12.16
N CYS A 238 -16.58 -5.75 13.12
CA CYS A 238 -16.65 -6.18 14.51
C CYS A 238 -17.98 -5.77 15.14
N GLU A 239 -18.70 -6.76 15.66
CA GLU A 239 -19.94 -6.53 16.41
C GLU A 239 -19.57 -6.11 17.84
N VAL A 240 -20.18 -5.03 18.35
CA VAL A 240 -19.90 -4.50 19.68
C VAL A 240 -21.14 -4.58 20.56
N GLU A 241 -20.95 -4.58 21.90
CA GLU A 241 -22.02 -4.82 22.87
C GLU A 241 -22.79 -3.55 23.25
N SER A 242 -22.25 -2.37 22.96
CA SER A 242 -22.90 -1.10 23.26
C SER A 242 -22.49 0.00 22.27
N GLU A 243 -23.22 1.12 22.28
CA GLU A 243 -22.87 2.30 21.51
C GLU A 243 -22.16 3.40 22.32
N THR A 244 -22.00 3.18 23.63
CA THR A 244 -21.39 4.16 24.54
C THR A 244 -19.88 4.13 24.39
N THR A 245 -19.33 5.12 23.68
CA THR A 245 -17.89 5.24 23.45
C THR A 245 -17.19 5.97 24.57
N LYS A 246 -15.93 5.60 24.80
CA LYS A 246 -14.95 6.33 25.60
C LYS A 246 -13.69 6.48 24.77
N LEU A 247 -13.52 7.65 24.17
CA LEU A 247 -12.43 7.89 23.23
C LEU A 247 -11.09 8.02 23.96
N ASP A 248 -10.03 7.48 23.35
CA ASP A 248 -8.68 7.90 23.64
C ASP A 248 -8.42 9.20 22.86
N GLU A 249 -8.44 10.35 23.56
CA GLU A 249 -8.31 11.67 22.97
C GLU A 249 -6.91 11.95 22.36
N ASP A 250 -5.92 11.11 22.63
CA ASP A 250 -4.60 11.21 22.01
C ASP A 250 -4.62 10.65 20.58
N GLU A 251 -5.46 9.66 20.29
CA GLU A 251 -5.57 9.01 18.97
C GLU A 251 -6.84 9.42 18.21
N ILE A 252 -8.00 9.42 18.86
CA ILE A 252 -9.31 9.70 18.24
C ILE A 252 -9.88 11.01 18.76
N GLU A 253 -9.92 12.02 17.89
CA GLU A 253 -10.48 13.33 18.20
C GLU A 253 -12.01 13.31 18.28
N GLU A 254 -12.66 12.55 17.41
CA GLU A 254 -14.12 12.49 17.30
C GLU A 254 -14.55 11.13 16.72
N ALA A 255 -15.64 10.57 17.21
CA ALA A 255 -16.25 9.38 16.66
C ALA A 255 -17.75 9.59 16.44
N VAL A 256 -18.32 8.96 15.40
CA VAL A 256 -19.71 9.13 15.00
C VAL A 256 -20.33 7.80 14.60
N TRP A 257 -21.53 7.53 15.14
CA TRP A 257 -22.36 6.42 14.71
C TRP A 257 -23.23 6.83 13.51
N LEU A 258 -23.11 6.09 12.41
CA LEU A 258 -23.80 6.37 11.16
C LEU A 258 -24.68 5.16 10.75
N SER A 259 -25.91 5.44 10.38
CA SER A 259 -26.80 4.48 9.75
C SER A 259 -26.48 4.32 8.25
N ARG A 260 -27.02 3.27 7.62
CA ARG A 260 -26.94 3.11 6.15
C ARG A 260 -27.53 4.31 5.40
N GLU A 261 -28.58 4.95 5.96
CA GLU A 261 -29.19 6.14 5.37
C GLU A 261 -28.26 7.35 5.45
N ASP A 262 -27.58 7.56 6.59
CA ASP A 262 -26.60 8.63 6.75
C ASP A 262 -25.43 8.49 5.77
N LEU A 263 -24.91 7.27 5.62
CA LEU A 263 -23.87 6.96 4.64
C LEU A 263 -24.37 7.22 3.20
N ASN A 264 -25.58 6.83 2.85
CA ASN A 264 -26.14 7.15 1.53
C ASN A 264 -26.18 8.67 1.30
N ARG A 265 -26.55 9.47 2.30
CA ARG A 265 -26.51 10.94 2.21
C ARG A 265 -25.09 11.47 2.01
N ILE A 266 -24.11 10.88 2.71
CA ILE A 266 -22.69 11.23 2.53
C ILE A 266 -22.23 10.95 1.10
N PHE A 267 -22.54 9.76 0.56
CA PHE A 267 -22.15 9.36 -0.80
C PHE A 267 -22.73 10.26 -1.91
N VAL A 268 -23.93 10.80 -1.71
CA VAL A 268 -24.55 11.74 -2.67
C VAL A 268 -24.23 13.21 -2.36
N GLY A 269 -23.28 13.49 -1.45
CA GLY A 269 -22.86 14.85 -1.09
C GLY A 269 -23.91 15.65 -0.32
N LYS A 270 -24.86 14.99 0.35
CA LYS A 270 -25.95 15.60 1.12
C LYS A 270 -25.81 15.41 2.63
N SER A 271 -24.61 15.18 3.14
CA SER A 271 -24.36 15.07 4.58
C SER A 271 -24.70 16.36 5.30
N PRO A 272 -25.61 16.36 6.31
CA PRO A 272 -26.00 17.57 7.05
C PRO A 272 -24.79 18.18 7.80
N ASP A 273 -23.89 17.37 8.32
CA ASP A 273 -22.72 17.78 9.08
C ASP A 273 -21.46 17.94 8.22
N ARG A 274 -21.60 17.88 6.88
CA ARG A 274 -20.49 17.91 5.92
C ARG A 274 -19.45 16.83 6.14
N ILE A 275 -19.85 15.72 6.78
CA ILE A 275 -19.00 14.54 6.93
C ILE A 275 -18.69 13.98 5.54
N TRP A 276 -17.45 13.55 5.36
CA TRP A 276 -17.02 12.80 4.20
C TRP A 276 -16.07 11.67 4.62
N ILE A 277 -15.93 10.67 3.76
CA ILE A 277 -15.16 9.45 4.01
C ILE A 277 -14.00 9.33 3.02
N PRO A 278 -12.99 8.49 3.28
CA PRO A 278 -11.88 8.29 2.37
C PRO A 278 -12.33 7.96 0.94
N PRO A 279 -11.50 8.30 -0.07
CA PRO A 279 -11.83 8.05 -1.47
C PRO A 279 -11.91 6.56 -1.80
N ALA A 280 -12.56 6.22 -2.94
CA ALA A 280 -12.88 4.85 -3.34
C ALA A 280 -11.70 3.88 -3.40
N MET A 281 -10.47 4.37 -3.61
CA MET A 281 -9.26 3.55 -3.59
C MET A 281 -8.88 3.04 -2.19
N ALA A 282 -9.34 3.69 -1.13
CA ALA A 282 -8.96 3.33 0.23
C ALA A 282 -9.78 2.13 0.75
N VAL A 283 -9.11 1.23 1.45
CA VAL A 283 -9.73 0.06 2.08
C VAL A 283 -10.90 0.44 3.00
N ALA A 284 -10.79 1.55 3.75
CA ALA A 284 -11.86 2.06 4.60
C ALA A 284 -13.15 2.35 3.81
N HIS A 285 -13.04 2.97 2.63
CA HIS A 285 -14.18 3.21 1.75
C HIS A 285 -14.84 1.89 1.33
N GLN A 286 -14.04 0.93 0.87
CA GLN A 286 -14.53 -0.37 0.43
C GLN A 286 -15.18 -1.15 1.58
N LEU A 287 -14.65 -1.02 2.79
CA LEU A 287 -15.21 -1.66 3.99
C LEU A 287 -16.57 -1.06 4.34
N ILE A 288 -16.71 0.26 4.31
CA ILE A 288 -17.97 0.98 4.53
C ILE A 288 -19.00 0.58 3.48
N VAL A 289 -18.64 0.58 2.18
CA VAL A 289 -19.53 0.18 1.07
C VAL A 289 -19.95 -1.27 1.21
N SER A 290 -19.02 -2.17 1.59
CA SER A 290 -19.35 -3.58 1.83
C SER A 290 -20.44 -3.72 2.90
N TRP A 291 -20.31 -2.99 4.02
CA TRP A 291 -21.30 -3.02 5.09
C TRP A 291 -22.67 -2.45 4.66
N MET A 292 -22.67 -1.40 3.84
CA MET A 292 -23.93 -0.82 3.34
C MET A 292 -24.75 -1.80 2.50
N HIS A 293 -24.09 -2.71 1.79
CA HIS A 293 -24.74 -3.69 0.90
C HIS A 293 -24.95 -5.07 1.54
N GLU A 294 -24.37 -5.32 2.70
CA GLU A 294 -24.58 -6.57 3.45
C GLU A 294 -25.95 -6.54 4.15
N LYS A 295 -26.71 -7.66 4.03
CA LYS A 295 -28.06 -7.80 4.59
C LYS A 295 -28.01 -8.42 5.98
#